data_f60095a9b50b64dafa4b87b73f7a6461
#
_entry.id   f60095a9b50b64dafa4b87b73f7a6461
#
_cell.length_a   1.000
_cell.length_b   1.000
_cell.length_c   1.000
_cell.angle_alpha   90.00
_cell.angle_beta   90.00
_cell.angle_gamma   90.00
#
_symmetry.space_group_name_H-M   'P 1'
#
loop_
_entity.id
_entity.type
_entity.pdbx_description
1 polymer ?
#
loop_
_entity_poly.entity_id
_entity_poly.type
_entity_poly.pdbx_seq_one_letter_code
_entity_poly.pdbx_strand_id
1 'polypeptide(L)'
;MRRSLTALIIAFAATLVCFVPAGDGAAASIPKRRTKVITLQRTVCYGTCPVYELTIYSDGRVEYLGKQFVKKTGRATGRITRKQLEELVMEFTNIYYFNLPASIEPGSKHCPQGATDHPSAITSLTWQGKSHSINHYHGCRGSNTLELLRKLEDKIDAAVNTKQWTK
;
A
#
# COMPACT_ATOMS: atom_id res chain seq x y z
N MET A 1 -36.72 96.67 -2.22
CA MET A 1 -36.43 95.60 -1.23
C MET A 1 -36.94 94.28 -1.79
N ARG A 2 -36.13 93.46 -2.46
CA ARG A 2 -36.50 92.14 -2.93
C ARG A 2 -35.50 91.11 -2.32
N ARG A 3 -36.01 90.26 -1.46
CA ARG A 3 -35.25 89.16 -0.87
C ARG A 3 -35.35 87.96 -1.78
N SER A 4 -34.21 87.50 -2.33
CA SER A 4 -34.08 86.30 -3.08
C SER A 4 -33.91 85.13 -2.12
N LEU A 5 -34.79 84.15 -2.17
CA LEU A 5 -34.61 82.83 -1.48
C LEU A 5 -33.90 81.92 -2.46
N THR A 6 -32.70 81.50 -2.13
CA THR A 6 -31.96 80.48 -2.78
C THR A 6 -32.31 79.13 -2.12
N ALA A 7 -32.94 78.21 -2.90
CA ALA A 7 -33.28 76.90 -2.43
C ALA A 7 -32.06 75.97 -2.66
N LEU A 8 -31.60 75.37 -1.58
CA LEU A 8 -30.50 74.41 -1.56
C LEU A 8 -31.09 72.98 -1.84
N ILE A 9 -30.78 72.47 -2.98
CA ILE A 9 -31.14 71.08 -3.33
C ILE A 9 -30.04 70.15 -2.82
N ILE A 10 -30.35 69.35 -1.79
CA ILE A 10 -29.46 68.33 -1.26
C ILE A 10 -29.75 67.03 -2.08
N ALA A 11 -28.83 66.65 -2.93
CA ALA A 11 -28.88 65.37 -3.66
C ALA A 11 -28.38 64.23 -2.74
N PHE A 12 -29.29 63.34 -2.32
CA PHE A 12 -28.96 62.10 -1.61
C PHE A 12 -28.44 61.07 -2.64
N ALA A 13 -27.13 60.83 -2.65
CA ALA A 13 -26.55 59.73 -3.40
C ALA A 13 -26.75 58.43 -2.61
N ALA A 14 -27.68 57.61 -3.04
CA ALA A 14 -27.86 56.25 -2.51
C ALA A 14 -26.73 55.34 -3.02
N THR A 15 -25.73 55.06 -2.20
CA THR A 15 -24.72 54.05 -2.48
C THR A 15 -25.31 52.64 -2.29
N LEU A 16 -25.54 51.95 -3.42
CA LEU A 16 -25.96 50.55 -3.44
C LEU A 16 -24.74 49.67 -3.08
N VAL A 17 -24.68 49.23 -1.82
CA VAL A 17 -23.67 48.27 -1.37
C VAL A 17 -24.06 46.86 -1.90
N CYS A 18 -23.41 46.40 -2.98
CA CYS A 18 -23.53 45.01 -3.42
C CYS A 18 -22.87 44.10 -2.38
N PHE A 19 -23.69 43.40 -1.60
CA PHE A 19 -23.25 42.34 -0.70
C PHE A 19 -22.93 41.11 -1.58
N VAL A 20 -21.64 40.88 -1.85
CA VAL A 20 -21.19 39.64 -2.50
C VAL A 20 -21.09 38.58 -1.39
N PRO A 21 -21.93 37.49 -1.43
CA PRO A 21 -21.75 36.40 -0.49
C PRO A 21 -20.39 35.77 -0.72
N ALA A 22 -19.54 35.75 0.32
CA ALA A 22 -18.31 34.96 0.33
C ALA A 22 -18.73 33.50 0.22
N GLY A 23 -18.60 32.95 -0.98
CA GLY A 23 -18.77 31.52 -1.17
C GLY A 23 -17.66 30.81 -0.42
N ASP A 24 -18.04 30.01 0.59
CA ASP A 24 -17.14 29.04 1.23
C ASP A 24 -16.66 28.05 0.16
N GLY A 25 -15.56 28.40 -0.50
CA GLY A 25 -14.84 27.51 -1.37
C GLY A 25 -14.28 26.36 -0.54
N ALA A 26 -15.08 25.30 -0.35
CA ALA A 26 -14.56 24.05 0.18
C ALA A 26 -13.39 23.65 -0.70
N ALA A 27 -12.17 23.83 -0.20
CA ALA A 27 -10.96 23.39 -0.87
C ALA A 27 -11.09 21.88 -1.09
N ALA A 28 -11.36 21.48 -2.34
CA ALA A 28 -11.39 20.08 -2.72
C ALA A 28 -10.01 19.49 -2.42
N SER A 29 -9.91 18.72 -1.34
CA SER A 29 -8.68 18.02 -0.99
C SER A 29 -8.34 17.07 -2.12
N ILE A 30 -7.22 17.34 -2.81
CA ILE A 30 -6.69 16.44 -3.84
C ILE A 30 -6.49 15.09 -3.17
N PRO A 31 -7.15 14.01 -3.63
CA PRO A 31 -7.01 12.70 -3.00
C PRO A 31 -5.54 12.29 -3.09
N LYS A 32 -4.89 12.13 -1.93
CA LYS A 32 -3.50 11.68 -1.85
C LYS A 32 -3.38 10.39 -2.66
N ARG A 33 -2.59 10.43 -3.73
CA ARG A 33 -2.42 9.29 -4.65
C ARG A 33 -1.98 8.06 -3.87
N ARG A 34 -2.82 7.03 -3.89
CA ARG A 34 -2.53 5.75 -3.25
C ARG A 34 -1.41 5.05 -4.01
N THR A 35 -0.34 4.68 -3.32
CA THR A 35 0.79 3.95 -3.89
C THR A 35 0.86 2.53 -3.32
N LYS A 36 1.23 1.56 -4.15
CA LYS A 36 1.55 0.21 -3.68
C LYS A 36 2.84 0.29 -2.87
N VAL A 37 2.83 -0.27 -1.67
CA VAL A 37 3.99 -0.27 -0.76
C VAL A 37 4.58 -1.67 -0.65
N ILE A 38 3.75 -2.66 -0.34
CA ILE A 38 4.18 -4.05 -0.17
C ILE A 38 3.31 -4.94 -1.04
N THR A 39 3.92 -5.93 -1.70
CA THR A 39 3.18 -7.04 -2.33
C THR A 39 3.72 -8.37 -1.83
N LEU A 40 2.85 -9.37 -1.79
CA LEU A 40 3.20 -10.77 -1.56
C LEU A 40 2.40 -11.63 -2.53
N GLN A 41 3.08 -12.51 -3.26
CA GLN A 41 2.45 -13.55 -4.06
C GLN A 41 2.92 -14.91 -3.56
N ARG A 42 1.98 -15.82 -3.28
CA ARG A 42 2.23 -17.23 -3.05
C ARG A 42 1.92 -18.01 -4.31
N THR A 43 2.88 -18.81 -4.79
CA THR A 43 2.76 -19.54 -6.06
C THR A 43 2.31 -20.99 -5.84
N VAL A 44 2.09 -21.69 -6.94
CA VAL A 44 1.77 -23.13 -6.94
C VAL A 44 2.91 -23.96 -6.38
N CYS A 45 2.59 -25.15 -5.87
CA CYS A 45 3.51 -26.23 -5.57
C CYS A 45 2.97 -27.54 -6.17
N TYR A 46 3.73 -28.62 -6.08
CA TYR A 46 3.19 -29.93 -6.35
C TYR A 46 2.32 -30.40 -5.17
N GLY A 47 1.04 -29.98 -5.21
CA GLY A 47 0.06 -30.24 -4.13
C GLY A 47 -0.96 -29.11 -3.97
N THR A 48 -1.51 -28.98 -2.76
CA THR A 48 -2.60 -28.06 -2.44
C THR A 48 -2.14 -26.79 -1.71
N CYS A 49 -1.03 -26.20 -2.14
CA CYS A 49 -0.54 -24.95 -1.58
C CYS A 49 -1.51 -23.79 -1.89
N PRO A 50 -1.86 -22.95 -0.92
CA PRO A 50 -2.67 -21.77 -1.17
C PRO A 50 -1.98 -20.81 -2.16
N VAL A 51 -2.67 -20.49 -3.26
CA VAL A 51 -2.18 -19.58 -4.31
C VAL A 51 -2.96 -18.29 -4.26
N TYR A 52 -2.28 -17.17 -3.98
CA TYR A 52 -2.91 -15.84 -3.87
C TYR A 52 -1.91 -14.71 -4.04
N GLU A 53 -2.44 -13.53 -4.20
CA GLU A 53 -1.70 -12.26 -4.24
C GLU A 53 -2.26 -11.30 -3.20
N LEU A 54 -1.36 -10.53 -2.59
CA LEU A 54 -1.66 -9.41 -1.71
C LEU A 54 -1.01 -8.14 -2.23
N THR A 55 -1.71 -7.03 -2.10
CA THR A 55 -1.15 -5.68 -2.27
C THR A 55 -1.55 -4.83 -1.09
N ILE A 56 -0.57 -4.25 -0.41
CA ILE A 56 -0.76 -3.30 0.69
C ILE A 56 -0.39 -1.91 0.19
N TYR A 57 -1.31 -0.97 0.37
CA TYR A 57 -1.17 0.42 -0.08
C TYR A 57 -0.74 1.36 1.04
N SER A 58 -0.25 2.53 0.67
CA SER A 58 0.24 3.58 1.59
C SER A 58 -0.82 4.10 2.58
N ASP A 59 -2.10 3.89 2.30
CA ASP A 59 -3.23 4.25 3.16
C ASP A 59 -3.70 3.08 4.05
N GLY A 60 -2.97 1.97 4.07
CA GLY A 60 -3.28 0.76 4.82
C GLY A 60 -4.35 -0.14 4.18
N ARG A 61 -4.91 0.23 3.03
CA ARG A 61 -5.80 -0.65 2.27
C ARG A 61 -5.03 -1.88 1.80
N VAL A 62 -5.70 -3.03 1.87
CA VAL A 62 -5.21 -4.31 1.37
C VAL A 62 -6.12 -4.80 0.25
N GLU A 63 -5.52 -5.24 -0.85
CA GLU A 63 -6.19 -6.00 -1.89
C GLU A 63 -5.66 -7.43 -1.86
N TYR A 64 -6.58 -8.38 -1.84
CA TYR A 64 -6.32 -9.81 -1.93
C TYR A 64 -6.91 -10.37 -3.22
N LEU A 65 -6.20 -11.28 -3.86
CA LEU A 65 -6.68 -12.07 -5.00
C LEU A 65 -6.39 -13.55 -4.78
N GLY A 66 -7.40 -14.30 -4.36
CA GLY A 66 -7.31 -15.76 -4.22
C GLY A 66 -7.44 -16.46 -5.55
N LYS A 67 -6.55 -17.40 -5.83
CA LYS A 67 -6.48 -18.14 -7.10
C LYS A 67 -6.87 -19.60 -6.93
N GLN A 68 -6.08 -20.38 -6.17
CA GLN A 68 -6.26 -21.82 -5.99
C GLN A 68 -6.02 -22.24 -4.56
N PHE A 69 -6.69 -23.31 -4.12
CA PHE A 69 -6.53 -23.92 -2.80
C PHE A 69 -6.69 -22.94 -1.64
N VAL A 70 -7.62 -22.00 -1.80
CA VAL A 70 -7.98 -20.98 -0.82
C VAL A 70 -9.48 -21.00 -0.57
N LYS A 71 -9.91 -20.66 0.64
CA LYS A 71 -11.34 -20.55 1.00
C LYS A 71 -12.05 -19.48 0.17
N LYS A 72 -11.39 -18.34 -0.07
CA LYS A 72 -11.91 -17.22 -0.86
C LYS A 72 -11.15 -17.11 -2.18
N THR A 73 -11.76 -17.54 -3.28
CA THR A 73 -11.29 -17.26 -4.65
C THR A 73 -11.76 -15.88 -5.11
N GLY A 74 -11.01 -15.28 -6.06
CA GLY A 74 -11.30 -13.95 -6.55
C GLY A 74 -10.86 -12.85 -5.58
N ARG A 75 -11.42 -11.64 -5.77
CA ARG A 75 -11.00 -10.44 -5.04
C ARG A 75 -11.63 -10.35 -3.65
N ALA A 76 -10.85 -9.86 -2.70
CA ALA A 76 -11.30 -9.39 -1.40
C ALA A 76 -10.48 -8.17 -0.98
N THR A 77 -10.97 -7.44 -0.01
CA THR A 77 -10.27 -6.26 0.52
C THR A 77 -10.18 -6.35 2.04
N GLY A 78 -9.13 -5.78 2.57
CA GLY A 78 -8.90 -5.63 4.00
C GLY A 78 -8.26 -4.29 4.31
N ARG A 79 -7.86 -4.15 5.55
CA ARG A 79 -7.14 -2.96 6.02
C ARG A 79 -6.19 -3.33 7.15
N ILE A 80 -5.02 -2.73 7.13
CA ILE A 80 -4.09 -2.70 8.25
C ILE A 80 -3.97 -1.26 8.75
N THR A 81 -3.56 -1.10 9.99
CA THR A 81 -3.29 0.21 10.58
C THR A 81 -1.98 0.78 10.01
N ARG A 82 -1.82 2.10 10.13
CA ARG A 82 -0.56 2.76 9.78
C ARG A 82 0.62 2.18 10.57
N LYS A 83 0.43 1.91 11.86
CA LYS A 83 1.43 1.29 12.73
C LYS A 83 1.86 -0.07 12.20
N GLN A 84 0.92 -0.93 11.83
CA GLN A 84 1.25 -2.25 11.24
C GLN A 84 2.01 -2.13 9.92
N LEU A 85 1.66 -1.16 9.06
CA LEU A 85 2.42 -0.90 7.83
C LEU A 85 3.86 -0.46 8.13
N GLU A 86 4.05 0.46 9.06
CA GLU A 86 5.37 0.94 9.47
C GLU A 86 6.21 -0.20 10.08
N GLU A 87 5.61 -1.04 10.93
CA GLU A 87 6.26 -2.25 11.49
C GLU A 87 6.69 -3.22 10.38
N LEU A 88 5.84 -3.48 9.38
CA LEU A 88 6.22 -4.32 8.24
C LEU A 88 7.39 -3.71 7.46
N VAL A 89 7.36 -2.41 7.17
CA VAL A 89 8.47 -1.74 6.47
C VAL A 89 9.78 -1.86 7.26
N MET A 90 9.73 -1.76 8.60
CA MET A 90 10.90 -1.99 9.45
C MET A 90 11.43 -3.43 9.31
N GLU A 91 10.56 -4.45 9.21
CA GLU A 91 11.00 -5.83 9.01
C GLU A 91 11.78 -6.01 7.71
N PHE A 92 11.35 -5.37 6.61
CA PHE A 92 12.11 -5.34 5.36
C PHE A 92 13.48 -4.66 5.55
N THR A 93 13.54 -3.56 6.31
CA THR A 93 14.78 -2.83 6.57
C THR A 93 15.74 -3.67 7.40
N ASN A 94 15.25 -4.35 8.43
CA ASN A 94 16.05 -5.18 9.36
C ASN A 94 16.77 -6.33 8.65
N ILE A 95 16.22 -6.85 7.57
CA ILE A 95 16.87 -7.92 6.79
C ILE A 95 17.71 -7.40 5.61
N TYR A 96 17.92 -6.08 5.52
CA TYR A 96 18.62 -5.44 4.39
C TYR A 96 18.03 -5.82 3.03
N TYR A 97 16.69 -5.85 2.93
CA TYR A 97 15.93 -6.37 1.79
C TYR A 97 16.39 -5.84 0.43
N PHE A 98 16.69 -4.55 0.31
CA PHE A 98 17.16 -3.92 -0.92
C PHE A 98 18.53 -4.40 -1.41
N ASN A 99 19.29 -5.09 -0.57
CA ASN A 99 20.63 -5.61 -0.88
C ASN A 99 20.61 -7.10 -1.23
N LEU A 100 19.46 -7.77 -1.08
CA LEU A 100 19.30 -9.18 -1.41
C LEU A 100 19.12 -9.36 -2.94
N PRO A 101 19.47 -10.51 -3.51
CA PRO A 101 19.25 -10.77 -4.93
C PRO A 101 17.76 -10.84 -5.25
N ALA A 102 17.40 -10.45 -6.48
CA ALA A 102 16.01 -10.48 -6.95
C ALA A 102 15.44 -11.90 -7.10
N SER A 103 16.27 -12.91 -7.20
CA SER A 103 15.87 -14.32 -7.23
C SER A 103 16.79 -15.16 -6.36
N ILE A 104 16.17 -16.06 -5.57
CA ILE A 104 16.86 -17.05 -4.74
C ILE A 104 16.32 -18.41 -5.14
N GLU A 105 17.11 -19.10 -5.97
CA GLU A 105 16.79 -20.37 -6.61
C GLU A 105 17.91 -21.39 -6.37
N PRO A 106 17.64 -22.69 -6.56
CA PRO A 106 18.67 -23.72 -6.43
C PRO A 106 19.93 -23.41 -7.26
N GLY A 107 21.10 -23.58 -6.63
CA GLY A 107 22.39 -23.23 -7.21
C GLY A 107 22.84 -21.78 -7.01
N SER A 108 22.01 -20.90 -6.47
CA SER A 108 22.42 -19.55 -6.07
C SER A 108 23.19 -19.57 -4.74
N LYS A 109 23.98 -18.50 -4.47
CA LYS A 109 24.74 -18.34 -3.21
C LYS A 109 23.86 -18.50 -1.97
N HIS A 110 22.62 -18.05 -2.04
CA HIS A 110 21.66 -18.09 -0.92
C HIS A 110 20.81 -19.35 -0.88
N CYS A 111 20.99 -20.26 -1.87
CA CYS A 111 20.30 -21.54 -1.98
C CYS A 111 21.30 -22.65 -2.30
N PRO A 112 22.22 -22.98 -1.38
CA PRO A 112 23.24 -24.02 -1.61
C PRO A 112 22.64 -25.42 -1.73
N GLN A 113 21.44 -25.63 -1.17
CA GLN A 113 20.69 -26.87 -1.27
C GLN A 113 19.26 -26.58 -1.72
N GLY A 114 18.77 -27.27 -2.74
CA GLY A 114 17.43 -27.13 -3.27
C GLY A 114 16.70 -28.45 -3.35
N ALA A 115 15.40 -28.44 -3.05
CA ALA A 115 14.47 -29.53 -3.31
C ALA A 115 13.46 -29.07 -4.35
N THR A 116 12.96 -29.99 -5.20
CA THR A 116 11.92 -29.69 -6.19
C THR A 116 10.53 -29.57 -5.59
N ASP A 117 9.56 -29.15 -6.39
CA ASP A 117 8.12 -29.23 -6.11
C ASP A 117 7.60 -28.29 -4.99
N HIS A 118 8.40 -27.36 -4.58
CA HIS A 118 8.03 -26.32 -3.59
C HIS A 118 7.47 -25.06 -4.27
N PRO A 119 6.62 -24.27 -3.57
CA PRO A 119 6.17 -22.97 -4.07
C PRO A 119 7.26 -21.91 -3.95
N SER A 120 7.04 -20.78 -4.59
CA SER A 120 7.77 -19.55 -4.30
C SER A 120 6.88 -18.55 -3.54
N ALA A 121 7.52 -17.69 -2.78
CA ALA A 121 6.95 -16.43 -2.34
C ALA A 121 7.65 -15.29 -3.10
N ILE A 122 6.87 -14.45 -3.77
CA ILE A 122 7.38 -13.26 -4.44
C ILE A 122 6.93 -12.05 -3.62
N THR A 123 7.90 -11.41 -2.98
CA THR A 123 7.64 -10.18 -2.20
C THR A 123 8.12 -8.96 -2.95
N SER A 124 7.56 -7.79 -2.67
CA SER A 124 8.13 -6.52 -3.08
C SER A 124 7.95 -5.45 -2.02
N LEU A 125 8.89 -4.50 -1.98
CA LEU A 125 8.79 -3.27 -1.22
C LEU A 125 9.06 -2.09 -2.13
N THR A 126 8.16 -1.10 -2.11
CA THR A 126 8.37 0.25 -2.68
C THR A 126 8.32 1.26 -1.53
N TRP A 127 9.46 1.83 -1.20
CA TRP A 127 9.59 2.74 -0.05
C TRP A 127 10.64 3.82 -0.30
N GLN A 128 10.31 5.06 0.03
CA GLN A 128 11.23 6.21 -0.12
C GLN A 128 11.88 6.30 -1.50
N GLY A 129 11.10 6.09 -2.57
CA GLY A 129 11.58 6.18 -3.96
C GLY A 129 12.38 4.97 -4.45
N LYS A 130 12.65 3.99 -3.59
CA LYS A 130 13.29 2.72 -3.95
C LYS A 130 12.23 1.63 -4.13
N SER A 131 12.48 0.72 -5.07
CA SER A 131 11.63 -0.46 -5.28
C SER A 131 12.51 -1.68 -5.51
N HIS A 132 12.14 -2.79 -4.87
CA HIS A 132 12.82 -4.07 -5.03
C HIS A 132 11.83 -5.21 -4.91
N SER A 133 12.10 -6.32 -5.60
CA SER A 133 11.29 -7.54 -5.55
C SER A 133 12.20 -8.74 -5.43
N ILE A 134 11.79 -9.73 -4.64
CA ILE A 134 12.52 -10.98 -4.45
C ILE A 134 11.60 -12.15 -4.74
N ASN A 135 12.02 -13.03 -5.64
CA ASN A 135 11.46 -14.36 -5.81
C ASN A 135 12.24 -15.33 -4.91
N HIS A 136 11.60 -15.79 -3.83
CA HIS A 136 12.16 -16.74 -2.87
C HIS A 136 11.53 -18.12 -3.08
N TYR A 137 12.31 -19.04 -3.64
CA TYR A 137 11.90 -20.43 -3.80
C TYR A 137 11.97 -21.20 -2.47
N HIS A 138 10.85 -21.72 -2.02
CA HIS A 138 10.74 -22.36 -0.69
C HIS A 138 11.40 -23.72 -0.60
N GLY A 139 11.80 -24.32 -1.71
CA GLY A 139 12.63 -25.51 -1.76
C GLY A 139 14.08 -25.27 -1.35
N CYS A 140 14.51 -24.03 -1.26
CA CYS A 140 15.86 -23.63 -0.84
C CYS A 140 16.14 -23.88 0.65
N ARG A 141 17.36 -24.33 0.97
CA ARG A 141 17.84 -24.62 2.35
C ARG A 141 19.30 -24.20 2.51
N GLY A 142 19.74 -24.11 3.79
CA GLY A 142 21.17 -23.93 4.13
C GLY A 142 21.65 -22.48 4.19
N SER A 143 20.73 -21.51 4.33
CA SER A 143 21.11 -20.09 4.52
C SER A 143 20.18 -19.38 5.50
N ASN A 144 20.75 -18.59 6.40
CA ASN A 144 19.96 -17.74 7.33
C ASN A 144 19.07 -16.73 6.59
N THR A 145 19.48 -16.27 5.40
CA THR A 145 18.68 -15.36 4.58
C THR A 145 17.30 -15.95 4.25
N LEU A 146 17.23 -17.26 4.01
CA LEU A 146 15.98 -17.94 3.71
C LEU A 146 15.00 -17.92 4.89
N GLU A 147 15.51 -18.10 6.11
CA GLU A 147 14.69 -18.04 7.32
C GLU A 147 14.18 -16.61 7.59
N LEU A 148 15.01 -15.61 7.36
CA LEU A 148 14.61 -14.20 7.48
C LEU A 148 13.52 -13.85 6.48
N LEU A 149 13.63 -14.30 5.23
CA LEU A 149 12.60 -14.09 4.20
C LEU A 149 11.30 -14.82 4.56
N ARG A 150 11.34 -16.08 5.00
CA ARG A 150 10.13 -16.79 5.45
C ARG A 150 9.44 -16.06 6.61
N LYS A 151 10.20 -15.62 7.62
CA LYS A 151 9.65 -14.84 8.74
C LYS A 151 8.99 -13.53 8.26
N LEU A 152 9.61 -12.83 7.32
CA LEU A 152 9.05 -11.62 6.72
C LEU A 152 7.72 -11.92 6.01
N GLU A 153 7.69 -12.95 5.17
CA GLU A 153 6.50 -13.39 4.44
C GLU A 153 5.36 -13.76 5.39
N ASP A 154 5.66 -14.50 6.47
CA ASP A 154 4.70 -14.89 7.49
C ASP A 154 4.19 -13.67 8.29
N LYS A 155 5.04 -12.66 8.53
CA LYS A 155 4.62 -11.40 9.15
C LYS A 155 3.68 -10.59 8.26
N ILE A 156 3.90 -10.57 6.94
CA ILE A 156 2.97 -9.94 5.99
C ILE A 156 1.61 -10.63 6.07
N ASP A 157 1.59 -11.96 6.02
CA ASP A 157 0.37 -12.74 6.11
C ASP A 157 -0.37 -12.52 7.45
N ALA A 158 0.38 -12.47 8.55
CA ALA A 158 -0.18 -12.25 9.88
C ALA A 158 -0.77 -10.84 10.04
N ALA A 159 -0.07 -9.80 9.58
CA ALA A 159 -0.54 -8.42 9.67
C ALA A 159 -1.85 -8.19 8.91
N VAL A 160 -2.02 -8.86 7.78
CA VAL A 160 -3.24 -8.81 6.94
C VAL A 160 -4.32 -9.78 7.44
N ASN A 161 -3.95 -10.77 8.29
CA ASN A 161 -4.81 -11.90 8.68
C ASN A 161 -5.31 -12.69 7.46
N THR A 162 -4.39 -13.11 6.59
CA THR A 162 -4.72 -13.85 5.36
C THR A 162 -5.48 -15.16 5.62
N LYS A 163 -5.35 -15.72 6.83
CA LYS A 163 -6.09 -16.93 7.25
C LYS A 163 -7.61 -16.79 7.06
N GLN A 164 -8.17 -15.58 7.17
CA GLN A 164 -9.59 -15.34 6.92
C GLN A 164 -10.02 -15.70 5.49
N TRP A 165 -9.09 -15.73 4.53
CA TRP A 165 -9.34 -16.01 3.13
C TRP A 165 -8.75 -17.33 2.64
N THR A 166 -7.74 -17.86 3.34
CA THR A 166 -6.99 -19.05 2.89
C THR A 166 -7.38 -20.34 3.60
N LYS A 167 -8.02 -20.24 4.79
CA LYS A 167 -8.39 -21.41 5.62
C LYS A 167 -9.86 -21.47 5.92
#